data_9e362284ecaeeff58c18865b1c567673
#
_entry.id   9e362284ecaeeff58c18865b1c567673
#
_cell.length_a   1.000
_cell.length_b   1.000
_cell.length_c   1.000
_cell.angle_alpha   90.00
_cell.angle_beta   90.00
_cell.angle_gamma   90.00
#
_symmetry.space_group_name_H-M   'P 1'
#
loop_
_entity.id
_entity.type
_entity.pdbx_description
1 polymer ?
#
loop_
_entity_poly.entity_id
_entity_poly.type
_entity_poly.pdbx_seq_one_letter_code
_entity_poly.pdbx_strand_id
1 'polypeptide(L)'
;PYRGKFWHRAPGEAPRPTLVAHVVPAEIWARYGSVCAFGTVLPWASVEMLHALRIEAKGLRYLLEFFREVLDPCVEGAIQAIVALQDHLGELQDAVVAIALVRDFLAGPEAAARSAPTLGSSANAPA
;
A
#
# COMPACT_ATOMS: atom_id res chain seq x y z
N PRO A 1 -18.55 3.46 -10.28
CA PRO A 1 -19.28 4.14 -11.37
C PRO A 1 -18.68 5.46 -11.83
N TYR A 2 -17.77 6.10 -11.09
CA TYR A 2 -17.18 7.39 -11.45
C TYR A 2 -15.94 7.30 -12.34
N ARG A 3 -15.25 6.17 -12.39
CA ARG A 3 -13.99 5.99 -13.15
C ARG A 3 -14.15 6.14 -14.67
N GLY A 4 -15.33 5.87 -15.23
CA GLY A 4 -15.53 5.89 -16.68
C GLY A 4 -15.87 7.26 -17.28
N LYS A 5 -16.39 8.21 -16.51
CA LYS A 5 -16.89 9.49 -17.03
C LYS A 5 -15.86 10.63 -17.06
N PHE A 6 -14.75 10.48 -16.35
CA PHE A 6 -13.76 11.55 -16.21
C PHE A 6 -12.83 11.70 -17.43
N TRP A 7 -12.65 10.63 -18.21
CA TRP A 7 -11.65 10.58 -19.27
C TRP A 7 -12.21 10.58 -20.70
N HIS A 8 -13.52 10.47 -20.86
CA HIS A 8 -14.16 10.52 -22.18
C HIS A 8 -14.81 11.88 -22.41
N ARG A 9 -13.99 12.86 -22.77
CA ARG A 9 -14.49 14.13 -23.29
C ARG A 9 -14.67 14.02 -24.80
N ALA A 10 -15.82 14.46 -25.32
CA ALA A 10 -16.00 14.60 -26.74
C ALA A 10 -15.03 15.65 -27.30
N PRO A 11 -14.40 15.42 -28.47
CA PRO A 11 -13.53 16.41 -29.09
C PRO A 11 -14.30 17.73 -29.32
N GLY A 12 -13.79 18.84 -28.75
CA GLY A 12 -14.37 20.17 -28.92
C GLY A 12 -15.19 20.69 -27.73
N GLU A 13 -15.44 19.90 -26.67
CA GLU A 13 -16.11 20.40 -25.48
C GLU A 13 -15.11 21.16 -24.57
N ALA A 14 -15.41 22.45 -24.31
CA ALA A 14 -14.60 23.26 -23.39
C ALA A 14 -14.56 22.62 -21.98
N PRO A 15 -13.40 22.68 -21.27
CA PRO A 15 -13.31 22.15 -19.92
C PRO A 15 -14.29 22.88 -19.01
N ARG A 16 -15.26 22.12 -18.47
CA ARG A 16 -16.08 22.65 -17.37
C ARG A 16 -15.19 22.80 -16.16
N PRO A 17 -15.16 23.97 -15.49
CA PRO A 17 -14.41 24.14 -14.25
C PRO A 17 -14.96 23.17 -13.20
N THR A 18 -14.24 22.10 -12.94
CA THR A 18 -14.59 21.14 -11.89
C THR A 18 -13.95 21.67 -10.61
N LEU A 19 -14.78 22.18 -9.70
CA LEU A 19 -14.30 22.62 -8.40
C LEU A 19 -13.69 21.44 -7.66
N VAL A 20 -12.53 21.63 -7.07
CA VAL A 20 -11.84 20.66 -6.23
C VAL A 20 -12.78 20.11 -5.14
N ALA A 21 -13.61 20.99 -4.57
CA ALA A 21 -14.64 20.62 -3.59
C ALA A 21 -15.64 19.55 -4.05
N HIS A 22 -15.80 19.33 -5.35
CA HIS A 22 -16.70 18.29 -5.86
C HIS A 22 -15.99 16.95 -6.11
N VAL A 23 -14.68 16.97 -6.29
CA VAL A 23 -13.89 15.77 -6.62
C VAL A 23 -13.26 15.14 -5.38
N VAL A 24 -12.75 15.98 -4.48
CA VAL A 24 -12.01 15.55 -3.29
C VAL A 24 -12.82 14.64 -2.37
N PRO A 25 -14.08 14.92 -2.04
CA PRO A 25 -14.87 14.03 -1.19
C PRO A 25 -15.03 12.63 -1.79
N ALA A 26 -15.26 12.54 -3.09
CA ALA A 26 -15.42 11.26 -3.78
C ALA A 26 -14.12 10.43 -3.76
N GLU A 27 -12.97 11.08 -3.94
CA GLU A 27 -11.66 10.43 -3.86
C GLU A 27 -11.33 9.98 -2.43
N ILE A 28 -11.63 10.81 -1.43
CA ILE A 28 -11.46 10.45 -0.01
C ILE A 28 -12.30 9.21 0.32
N TRP A 29 -13.57 9.20 -0.07
CA TRP A 29 -14.45 8.05 0.19
C TRP A 29 -14.00 6.79 -0.54
N ALA A 30 -13.51 6.90 -1.77
CA ALA A 30 -12.98 5.77 -2.51
C ALA A 30 -11.77 5.16 -1.81
N ARG A 31 -10.81 5.98 -1.35
CA ARG A 31 -9.63 5.52 -0.61
C ARG A 31 -9.96 4.98 0.77
N TYR A 32 -10.87 5.63 1.46
CA TYR A 32 -11.37 5.12 2.74
C TYR A 32 -12.01 3.74 2.57
N GLY A 33 -12.84 3.55 1.55
CA GLY A 33 -13.42 2.25 1.21
C GLY A 33 -12.36 1.18 0.91
N SER A 34 -11.28 1.54 0.21
CA SER A 34 -10.16 0.65 -0.04
C SER A 34 -9.48 0.20 1.27
N VAL A 35 -9.24 1.11 2.20
CA VAL A 35 -8.66 0.78 3.51
C VAL A 35 -9.62 -0.12 4.31
N CYS A 36 -10.90 0.23 4.37
CA CYS A 36 -11.91 -0.55 5.11
C CYS A 36 -12.09 -1.98 4.56
N ALA A 37 -11.89 -2.18 3.25
CA ALA A 37 -12.01 -3.50 2.62
C ALA A 37 -11.01 -4.52 3.20
N PHE A 38 -9.86 -4.07 3.70
CA PHE A 38 -8.91 -4.96 4.39
C PHE A 38 -9.43 -5.49 5.73
N GLY A 39 -10.40 -4.82 6.36
CA GLY A 39 -10.94 -5.22 7.65
C GLY A 39 -11.49 -6.65 7.66
N THR A 40 -12.06 -7.11 6.56
CA THR A 40 -12.61 -8.46 6.42
C THR A 40 -11.56 -9.55 6.30
N VAL A 41 -10.36 -9.21 5.84
CA VAL A 41 -9.27 -10.17 5.58
C VAL A 41 -8.13 -10.08 6.59
N LEU A 42 -8.14 -9.08 7.48
CA LEU A 42 -7.11 -8.88 8.49
C LEU A 42 -6.76 -10.13 9.33
N PRO A 43 -7.74 -10.96 9.78
CA PRO A 43 -7.43 -12.14 10.57
C PRO A 43 -6.57 -13.18 9.84
N TRP A 44 -6.52 -13.12 8.52
CA TRP A 44 -5.76 -14.03 7.65
C TRP A 44 -4.75 -13.31 6.76
N ALA A 45 -4.48 -12.04 7.07
CA ALA A 45 -3.67 -11.22 6.20
C ALA A 45 -2.24 -11.75 6.10
N SER A 46 -1.77 -11.93 4.87
CA SER A 46 -0.36 -12.18 4.59
C SER A 46 0.47 -10.89 4.77
N VAL A 47 1.79 -11.02 4.79
CA VAL A 47 2.72 -9.88 4.86
C VAL A 47 2.50 -8.93 3.68
N GLU A 48 2.25 -9.47 2.49
CA GLU A 48 1.98 -8.69 1.27
C GLU A 48 0.67 -7.91 1.39
N MET A 49 -0.36 -8.50 1.99
CA MET A 49 -1.64 -7.82 2.25
C MET A 49 -1.49 -6.69 3.27
N LEU A 50 -0.72 -6.90 4.32
CA LEU A 50 -0.41 -5.84 5.30
C LEU A 50 0.40 -4.70 4.67
N HIS A 51 1.34 -5.02 3.77
CA HIS A 51 2.07 -4.03 3.00
C HIS A 51 1.14 -3.23 2.06
N ALA A 52 0.21 -3.90 1.38
CA ALA A 52 -0.79 -3.24 0.53
C ALA A 52 -1.70 -2.31 1.35
N LEU A 53 -2.18 -2.75 2.51
CA LEU A 53 -2.94 -1.92 3.44
C LEU A 53 -2.15 -0.67 3.87
N ARG A 54 -0.86 -0.83 4.16
CA ARG A 54 0.02 0.29 4.52
C ARG A 54 0.11 1.32 3.40
N ILE A 55 0.20 0.90 2.14
CA ILE A 55 0.22 1.79 0.97
C ILE A 55 -1.10 2.54 0.84
N GLU A 56 -2.24 1.86 0.95
CA GLU A 56 -3.57 2.47 0.86
C GLU A 56 -3.81 3.48 2.00
N ALA A 57 -3.46 3.11 3.24
CA ALA A 57 -3.55 4.00 4.39
C ALA A 57 -2.67 5.25 4.24
N LYS A 58 -1.46 5.10 3.70
CA LYS A 58 -0.55 6.21 3.39
C LYS A 58 -1.15 7.16 2.35
N GLY A 59 -1.75 6.61 1.29
CA GLY A 59 -2.41 7.39 0.26
C GLY A 59 -3.61 8.19 0.80
N LEU A 60 -4.43 7.57 1.65
CA LEU A 60 -5.55 8.24 2.31
C LEU A 60 -5.06 9.36 3.24
N ARG A 61 -4.04 9.10 4.07
CA ARG A 61 -3.46 10.12 4.96
C ARG A 61 -3.00 11.34 4.18
N TYR A 62 -2.20 11.15 3.14
CA TYR A 62 -1.68 12.28 2.35
C TYR A 62 -2.79 13.08 1.68
N LEU A 63 -3.86 12.42 1.23
CA LEU A 63 -5.00 13.10 0.65
C LEU A 63 -5.72 13.97 1.70
N LEU A 64 -5.94 13.45 2.91
CA LEU A 64 -6.56 14.19 4.00
C LEU A 64 -5.67 15.35 4.49
N GLU A 65 -4.37 15.12 4.64
CA GLU A 65 -3.41 16.16 5.04
C GLU A 65 -3.32 17.28 4.01
N PHE A 66 -3.32 16.95 2.72
CA PHE A 66 -3.24 17.92 1.63
C PHE A 66 -4.47 18.84 1.59
N PHE A 67 -5.64 18.29 1.83
CA PHE A 67 -6.89 19.07 1.81
C PHE A 67 -7.39 19.50 3.19
N ARG A 68 -6.59 19.33 4.23
CA ARG A 68 -6.94 19.59 5.64
C ARG A 68 -7.56 20.98 5.87
N GLU A 69 -7.04 22.01 5.20
CA GLU A 69 -7.50 23.39 5.39
C GLU A 69 -8.90 23.66 4.80
N VAL A 70 -9.34 22.83 3.87
CA VAL A 70 -10.64 22.96 3.19
C VAL A 70 -11.66 21.91 3.62
N LEU A 71 -11.24 20.95 4.42
CA LEU A 71 -12.09 19.92 5.00
C LEU A 71 -12.61 20.36 6.38
N ASP A 72 -13.66 19.69 6.83
CA ASP A 72 -14.21 19.88 8.17
C ASP A 72 -13.15 19.57 9.25
N PRO A 73 -13.10 20.30 10.38
CA PRO A 73 -12.16 20.01 11.47
C PRO A 73 -12.20 18.58 12.02
N CYS A 74 -13.28 17.84 11.80
CA CYS A 74 -13.36 16.42 12.18
C CYS A 74 -12.34 15.52 11.43
N VAL A 75 -11.77 16.00 10.33
CA VAL A 75 -10.72 15.30 9.58
C VAL A 75 -9.47 15.02 10.41
N GLU A 76 -9.19 15.84 11.39
CA GLU A 76 -8.03 15.65 12.27
C GLU A 76 -8.09 14.32 13.03
N GLY A 77 -9.27 13.94 13.53
CA GLY A 77 -9.46 12.62 14.16
C GLY A 77 -9.22 11.47 13.19
N ALA A 78 -9.62 11.60 11.93
CA ALA A 78 -9.36 10.60 10.90
C ALA A 78 -7.86 10.49 10.58
N ILE A 79 -7.16 11.61 10.47
CA ILE A 79 -5.70 11.63 10.25
C ILE A 79 -5.00 10.91 11.41
N GLN A 80 -5.33 11.22 12.65
CA GLN A 80 -4.73 10.57 13.83
C GLN A 80 -5.00 9.06 13.86
N ALA A 81 -6.21 8.63 13.51
CA ALA A 81 -6.53 7.21 13.44
C ALA A 81 -5.71 6.48 12.37
N ILE A 82 -5.48 7.12 11.21
CA ILE A 82 -4.66 6.55 10.15
C ILE A 82 -3.18 6.51 10.53
N VAL A 83 -2.68 7.52 11.23
CA VAL A 83 -1.31 7.52 11.77
C VAL A 83 -1.13 6.35 12.73
N ALA A 84 -2.04 6.17 13.68
CA ALA A 84 -1.98 5.04 14.61
C ALA A 84 -2.01 3.69 13.88
N LEU A 85 -2.84 3.54 12.86
CA LEU A 85 -2.85 2.33 12.02
C LEU A 85 -1.49 2.11 11.34
N GLN A 86 -0.88 3.15 10.80
CA GLN A 86 0.42 3.06 10.13
C GLN A 86 1.54 2.68 11.09
N ASP A 87 1.53 3.19 12.32
CA ASP A 87 2.51 2.85 13.35
C ASP A 87 2.41 1.35 13.69
N HIS A 88 1.21 0.83 13.92
CA HIS A 88 1.01 -0.61 14.17
C HIS A 88 1.46 -1.49 12.99
N LEU A 89 1.15 -1.08 11.75
CA LEU A 89 1.61 -1.80 10.57
C LEU A 89 3.14 -1.75 10.41
N GLY A 90 3.77 -0.65 10.85
CA GLY A 90 5.22 -0.52 10.92
C GLY A 90 5.83 -1.52 11.90
N GLU A 91 5.33 -1.56 13.13
CA GLU A 91 5.78 -2.51 14.16
C GLU A 91 5.65 -3.97 13.71
N LEU A 92 4.53 -4.32 13.06
CA LEU A 92 4.34 -5.66 12.49
C LEU A 92 5.39 -5.99 11.41
N GLN A 93 5.66 -5.05 10.52
CA GLN A 93 6.68 -5.22 9.48
C GLN A 93 8.08 -5.41 10.08
N ASP A 94 8.43 -4.61 11.08
CA ASP A 94 9.72 -4.71 11.78
C ASP A 94 9.86 -6.05 12.49
N ALA A 95 8.80 -6.55 13.11
CA ALA A 95 8.77 -7.88 13.72
C ALA A 95 8.99 -9.01 12.69
N VAL A 96 8.36 -8.92 11.51
CA VAL A 96 8.56 -9.89 10.41
C VAL A 96 10.01 -9.90 9.96
N VAL A 97 10.61 -8.73 9.77
CA VAL A 97 12.02 -8.61 9.37
C VAL A 97 12.94 -9.18 10.45
N ALA A 98 12.70 -8.85 11.72
CA ALA A 98 13.48 -9.36 12.84
C ALA A 98 13.42 -10.90 12.93
N ILE A 99 12.23 -11.50 12.78
CA ILE A 99 12.06 -12.96 12.77
C ILE A 99 12.85 -13.58 11.61
N ALA A 100 12.80 -13.00 10.43
CA ALA A 100 13.56 -13.50 9.27
C ALA A 100 15.06 -13.48 9.53
N LEU A 101 15.59 -12.36 10.05
CA LEU A 101 17.01 -12.22 10.39
C LEU A 101 17.46 -13.24 11.46
N VAL A 102 16.66 -13.46 12.49
CA VAL A 102 16.97 -14.45 13.53
C VAL A 102 16.95 -15.86 12.95
N ARG A 103 15.99 -16.20 12.11
CA ARG A 103 15.94 -17.50 11.44
C ARG A 103 17.16 -17.73 10.56
N ASP A 104 17.56 -16.74 9.77
CA ASP A 104 18.73 -16.82 8.90
C ASP A 104 20.01 -16.99 9.72
N PHE A 105 20.13 -16.26 10.83
CA PHE A 105 21.27 -16.40 11.73
C PHE A 105 21.35 -17.81 12.36
N LEU A 106 20.22 -18.36 12.83
CA LEU A 106 20.16 -19.69 13.44
C LEU A 106 20.36 -20.82 12.42
N ALA A 107 19.99 -20.59 11.16
CA ALA A 107 20.21 -21.59 10.10
C ALA A 107 21.69 -21.80 9.74
N GLY A 108 22.57 -20.85 10.11
CA GLY A 108 24.02 -20.92 9.90
C GLY A 108 24.45 -20.86 8.43
N PRO A 109 25.76 -20.80 8.18
CA PRO A 109 26.31 -20.66 6.83
C PRO A 109 26.03 -21.86 5.89
N GLU A 110 25.75 -23.04 6.44
CA GLU A 110 25.45 -24.24 5.65
C GLU A 110 24.08 -24.18 4.95
N ALA A 111 23.10 -23.45 5.50
CA ALA A 111 21.79 -23.28 4.87
C ALA A 111 21.85 -22.31 3.69
N ALA A 112 22.67 -21.28 3.79
CA ALA A 112 22.90 -20.32 2.71
C ALA A 112 23.54 -20.97 1.46
N ALA A 113 24.42 -21.95 1.67
CA ALA A 113 25.07 -22.70 0.58
C ALA A 113 24.11 -23.61 -0.19
N ARG A 114 23.03 -24.09 0.45
CA ARG A 114 22.00 -24.93 -0.21
C ARG A 114 21.02 -24.16 -1.05
N SER A 115 20.89 -22.86 -0.82
CA SER A 115 19.97 -21.97 -1.55
C SER A 115 20.62 -21.28 -2.74
N ALA A 116 21.92 -21.45 -2.96
CA ALA A 116 22.61 -20.90 -4.12
C ALA A 116 22.16 -21.68 -5.37
N PRO A 117 21.70 -21.01 -6.44
CA PRO A 117 21.38 -21.68 -7.69
C PRO A 117 22.66 -22.30 -8.24
N THR A 118 22.64 -23.59 -8.43
CA THR A 118 23.72 -24.34 -9.12
C THR A 118 23.76 -23.82 -10.55
N LEU A 119 24.68 -22.91 -10.84
CA LEU A 119 25.02 -22.57 -12.20
C LEU A 119 25.60 -23.84 -12.84
N GLY A 120 24.77 -24.47 -13.67
CA GLY A 120 25.13 -25.68 -14.41
C GLY A 120 26.43 -25.46 -15.16
N SER A 121 27.44 -26.19 -14.75
CA SER A 121 28.67 -26.37 -15.51
C SER A 121 28.28 -27.10 -16.80
N SER A 122 28.10 -26.37 -17.88
CA SER A 122 28.07 -26.90 -19.23
C SER A 122 29.50 -27.30 -19.58
N ALA A 123 29.85 -28.53 -19.26
CA ALA A 123 31.07 -29.15 -19.78
C ALA A 123 30.88 -29.39 -21.28
N ASN A 124 31.50 -28.57 -22.07
CA ASN A 124 31.73 -28.74 -23.49
C ASN A 124 32.68 -29.96 -23.67
N ALA A 125 32.19 -31.05 -24.24
CA ALA A 125 33.02 -32.15 -24.68
C ALA A 125 33.37 -31.98 -26.17
N PRO A 126 34.62 -31.97 -26.57
CA PRO A 126 35.02 -31.99 -27.96
C PRO A 126 35.11 -33.43 -28.48
N ALA A 127 34.66 -33.60 -29.70
CA ALA A 127 35.26 -34.59 -30.61
C ALA A 127 34.74 -34.45 -32.02
#